data_416dc2166efc4b9a0086277b534c9a33
#
_entry.id   416dc2166efc4b9a0086277b534c9a33
#
_cell.length_a   1.000
_cell.length_b   1.000
_cell.length_c   1.000
_cell.angle_alpha   90.00
_cell.angle_beta   90.00
_cell.angle_gamma   90.00
#
_symmetry.space_group_name_H-M   'P 1'
#
loop_
_entity.id
_entity.type
_entity.pdbx_description
1 polymer ?
#
loop_
_entity_poly.entity_id
_entity_poly.type
_entity_poly.pdbx_seq_one_letter_code
_entity_poly.pdbx_strand_id
1 'polypeptide(L)'
;MKKKIIWLFYLLFVICFTFTAINIILHNTYYKALHLICVTTLCLVGLTIIYKNLSQNEKFIEKNYNKILISFGIGMFIIEIVLGIALRYDPLWDVGAIHKGAIEWVETGTFENYYEYFYRFPNNLAAMAFLHLFFKIASIFGIKDYFAISVVINSIMVSCTTVIVSLICKKIADVKYAVFALVLFGFS
;
A
#
# COMPACT_ATOMS: atom_id res chain seq x y z
N MET A 1 -20.66 -21.86 -13.31
CA MET A 1 -19.20 -22.03 -13.37
C MET A 1 -18.45 -20.90 -12.64
N LYS A 2 -18.71 -19.63 -12.93
CA LYS A 2 -18.04 -18.48 -12.27
C LYS A 2 -18.09 -18.50 -10.73
N LYS A 3 -19.25 -18.79 -10.11
CA LYS A 3 -19.37 -18.84 -8.63
C LYS A 3 -18.46 -19.91 -7.98
N LYS A 4 -18.32 -21.09 -8.60
CA LYS A 4 -17.46 -22.18 -8.07
C LYS A 4 -15.98 -21.79 -8.11
N ILE A 5 -15.54 -21.09 -9.17
CA ILE A 5 -14.16 -20.60 -9.30
C ILE A 5 -13.86 -19.55 -8.24
N ILE A 6 -14.77 -18.58 -8.02
CA ILE A 6 -14.62 -17.56 -6.98
C ILE A 6 -14.53 -18.21 -5.58
N TRP A 7 -15.37 -19.22 -5.29
CA TRP A 7 -15.30 -19.96 -4.04
C TRP A 7 -13.99 -20.72 -3.85
N LEU A 8 -13.44 -21.28 -4.93
CA LEU A 8 -12.14 -21.96 -4.88
C LEU A 8 -11.01 -20.97 -4.54
N PHE A 9 -10.98 -19.82 -5.21
CA PHE A 9 -9.99 -18.77 -4.89
C PHE A 9 -10.15 -18.24 -3.47
N TYR A 10 -11.37 -18.03 -3.01
CA TYR A 10 -11.64 -17.63 -1.63
C TYR A 10 -11.13 -18.67 -0.63
N LEU A 11 -11.40 -19.94 -0.87
CA LEU A 11 -10.94 -21.04 -0.02
C LEU A 11 -9.41 -21.11 0.02
N LEU A 12 -8.73 -21.02 -1.13
CA LEU A 12 -7.27 -20.99 -1.22
C LEU A 12 -6.70 -19.79 -0.46
N PHE A 13 -7.29 -18.61 -0.63
CA PHE A 13 -6.87 -17.41 0.09
C PHE A 13 -6.99 -17.60 1.61
N VAL A 14 -8.13 -18.10 2.09
CA VAL A 14 -8.36 -18.35 3.52
C VAL A 14 -7.34 -19.37 4.07
N ILE A 15 -7.07 -20.45 3.34
CA ILE A 15 -6.07 -21.46 3.74
C ILE A 15 -4.68 -20.84 3.83
N CYS A 16 -4.23 -20.14 2.79
CA CYS A 16 -2.92 -19.49 2.77
C CYS A 16 -2.79 -18.44 3.87
N PHE A 17 -3.81 -17.60 4.04
CA PHE A 17 -3.82 -16.57 5.08
C PHE A 17 -3.75 -17.18 6.49
N THR A 18 -4.58 -18.20 6.75
CA THR A 18 -4.60 -18.91 8.04
C THR A 18 -3.27 -19.59 8.32
N PHE A 19 -2.68 -20.26 7.34
CA PHE A 19 -1.38 -20.90 7.47
C PHE A 19 -0.28 -19.87 7.77
N THR A 20 -0.26 -18.75 7.05
CA THR A 20 0.71 -17.68 7.26
C THR A 20 0.53 -17.04 8.65
N ALA A 21 -0.70 -16.78 9.07
CA ALA A 21 -0.99 -16.21 10.38
C ALA A 21 -0.54 -17.15 11.51
N ILE A 22 -0.84 -18.45 11.41
CA ILE A 22 -0.40 -19.47 12.39
C ILE A 22 1.12 -19.51 12.42
N ASN A 23 1.79 -19.51 11.27
CA ASN A 23 3.25 -19.59 11.19
C ASN A 23 3.92 -18.35 11.83
N ILE A 24 3.38 -17.15 11.57
CA ILE A 24 3.85 -15.91 12.20
C ILE A 24 3.67 -15.98 13.72
N ILE A 25 2.52 -16.45 14.22
CA ILE A 25 2.26 -16.55 15.66
C ILE A 25 3.21 -17.53 16.34
N LEU A 26 3.49 -18.68 15.70
CA LEU A 26 4.33 -19.75 16.28
C LEU A 26 5.82 -19.44 16.23
N HIS A 27 6.29 -18.75 15.19
CA HIS A 27 7.73 -18.52 14.93
C HIS A 27 8.18 -17.08 15.14
N ASN A 28 7.30 -16.19 15.61
CA ASN A 28 7.66 -14.80 15.82
C ASN A 28 8.53 -14.62 17.08
N THR A 29 9.73 -14.09 16.88
CA THR A 29 10.69 -13.80 17.95
C THR A 29 10.52 -12.40 18.55
N TYR A 30 9.80 -11.48 17.89
CA TYR A 30 9.71 -10.07 18.28
C TYR A 30 8.49 -9.72 19.14
N TYR A 31 7.37 -10.43 18.96
CA TYR A 31 6.12 -10.13 19.66
C TYR A 31 5.61 -11.36 20.43
N LYS A 32 5.03 -11.12 21.61
CA LYS A 32 4.36 -12.21 22.32
C LYS A 32 3.16 -12.68 21.51
N ALA A 33 3.00 -13.99 21.34
CA ALA A 33 1.90 -14.60 20.58
C ALA A 33 0.51 -14.06 20.99
N LEU A 34 0.32 -13.77 22.28
CA LEU A 34 -0.92 -13.18 22.80
C LEU A 34 -1.25 -11.83 22.15
N HIS A 35 -0.26 -10.93 21.99
CA HIS A 35 -0.48 -9.62 21.35
C HIS A 35 -0.92 -9.76 19.91
N LEU A 36 -0.29 -10.67 19.15
CA LEU A 36 -0.66 -10.94 17.76
C LEU A 36 -2.07 -11.49 17.65
N ILE A 37 -2.44 -12.44 18.52
CA ILE A 37 -3.80 -12.99 18.57
C ILE A 37 -4.82 -11.88 18.89
N CYS A 38 -4.56 -11.05 19.90
CA CYS A 38 -5.45 -9.94 20.26
C CYS A 38 -5.63 -8.96 19.10
N VAL A 39 -4.53 -8.49 18.48
CA VAL A 39 -4.60 -7.56 17.35
C VAL A 39 -5.34 -8.17 16.17
N THR A 40 -5.01 -9.41 15.80
CA THR A 40 -5.69 -10.11 14.68
C THR A 40 -7.18 -10.27 14.97
N THR A 41 -7.55 -10.64 16.19
CA THR A 41 -8.96 -10.78 16.59
C THR A 41 -9.69 -9.43 16.50
N LEU A 42 -9.10 -8.36 17.01
CA LEU A 42 -9.68 -7.01 16.94
C LEU A 42 -9.87 -6.56 15.49
N CYS A 43 -8.88 -6.81 14.63
CA CYS A 43 -8.99 -6.51 13.20
C CYS A 43 -10.14 -7.29 12.54
N LEU A 44 -10.25 -8.59 12.79
CA LEU A 44 -11.33 -9.43 12.22
C LEU A 44 -12.71 -8.98 12.70
N VAL A 45 -12.85 -8.65 13.98
CA VAL A 45 -14.10 -8.10 14.54
C VAL A 45 -14.43 -6.77 13.89
N GLY A 46 -13.45 -5.85 13.77
CA GLY A 46 -13.62 -4.56 13.12
C GLY A 46 -14.07 -4.70 11.65
N LEU A 47 -13.41 -5.56 10.88
CA LEU A 47 -13.78 -5.85 9.50
C LEU A 47 -15.18 -6.45 9.37
N THR A 48 -15.57 -7.32 10.30
CA THR A 48 -16.92 -7.90 10.33
C THR A 48 -17.99 -6.84 10.59
N ILE A 49 -17.74 -5.92 11.53
CA ILE A 49 -18.64 -4.80 11.83
C ILE A 49 -18.78 -3.89 10.62
N ILE A 50 -17.66 -3.53 9.98
CA ILE A 50 -17.65 -2.71 8.77
C ILE A 50 -18.48 -3.38 7.66
N TYR A 51 -18.22 -4.65 7.38
CA TYR A 51 -18.96 -5.41 6.37
C TYR A 51 -20.46 -5.45 6.64
N LYS A 52 -20.86 -5.68 7.90
CA LYS A 52 -22.28 -5.68 8.31
C LYS A 52 -22.93 -4.31 8.07
N ASN A 53 -22.26 -3.23 8.46
CA ASN A 53 -22.75 -1.86 8.24
C ASN A 53 -22.88 -1.53 6.74
N LEU A 54 -21.92 -1.92 5.93
CA LEU A 54 -21.98 -1.73 4.48
C LEU A 54 -23.15 -2.51 3.86
N SER A 55 -23.40 -3.74 4.32
CA SER A 55 -24.52 -4.55 3.84
C SER A 55 -25.88 -3.96 4.22
N GLN A 56 -25.99 -3.34 5.40
CA GLN A 56 -27.23 -2.69 5.84
C GLN A 56 -27.51 -1.38 5.06
N ASN A 57 -26.48 -0.70 4.58
CA ASN A 57 -26.57 0.60 3.90
C ASN A 57 -26.32 0.51 2.39
N GLU A 58 -26.51 -0.64 1.78
CA GLU A 58 -26.14 -0.92 0.37
C GLU A 58 -26.72 0.09 -0.61
N LYS A 59 -28.02 0.42 -0.50
CA LYS A 59 -28.70 1.42 -1.37
C LYS A 59 -28.09 2.82 -1.26
N PHE A 60 -27.72 3.24 -0.06
CA PHE A 60 -27.05 4.53 0.15
C PHE A 60 -25.66 4.53 -0.46
N ILE A 61 -24.91 3.44 -0.30
CA ILE A 61 -23.56 3.27 -0.82
C ILE A 61 -23.59 3.27 -2.35
N GLU A 62 -24.53 2.54 -2.96
CA GLU A 62 -24.67 2.48 -4.41
C GLU A 62 -24.94 3.87 -5.00
N LYS A 63 -25.87 4.64 -4.41
CA LYS A 63 -26.18 6.00 -4.82
C LYS A 63 -25.00 6.96 -4.68
N ASN A 64 -24.15 6.77 -3.66
CA ASN A 64 -23.06 7.70 -3.34
C ASN A 64 -21.66 7.15 -3.66
N TYR A 65 -21.56 6.01 -4.33
CA TYR A 65 -20.29 5.30 -4.54
C TYR A 65 -19.17 6.19 -5.06
N ASN A 66 -19.42 6.98 -6.10
CA ASN A 66 -18.37 7.81 -6.69
C ASN A 66 -17.89 8.91 -5.71
N LYS A 67 -18.79 9.45 -4.89
CA LYS A 67 -18.41 10.41 -3.85
C LYS A 67 -17.56 9.75 -2.78
N ILE A 68 -17.96 8.57 -2.33
CA ILE A 68 -17.21 7.78 -1.34
C ILE A 68 -15.82 7.45 -1.89
N LEU A 69 -15.72 6.97 -3.13
CA LEU A 69 -14.48 6.62 -3.80
C LEU A 69 -13.50 7.79 -3.85
N ILE A 70 -13.96 8.95 -4.32
CA ILE A 70 -13.13 10.15 -4.46
C ILE A 70 -12.73 10.69 -3.08
N SER A 71 -13.69 10.81 -2.16
CA SER A 71 -13.40 11.33 -0.81
C SER A 71 -12.44 10.43 -0.04
N PHE A 72 -12.59 9.11 -0.17
CA PHE A 72 -11.69 8.15 0.45
C PHE A 72 -10.29 8.23 -0.16
N GLY A 73 -10.18 8.25 -1.50
CA GLY A 73 -8.90 8.35 -2.19
C GLY A 73 -8.13 9.63 -1.81
N ILE A 74 -8.82 10.78 -1.79
CA ILE A 74 -8.21 12.06 -1.35
C ILE A 74 -7.84 12.00 0.13
N GLY A 75 -8.72 11.46 0.98
CA GLY A 75 -8.45 11.32 2.41
C GLY A 75 -7.22 10.46 2.68
N MET A 76 -7.10 9.31 2.01
CA MET A 76 -5.92 8.44 2.11
C MET A 76 -4.66 9.14 1.65
N PHE A 77 -4.69 9.80 0.50
CA PHE A 77 -3.56 10.58 -0.01
C PHE A 77 -3.05 11.61 1.02
N ILE A 78 -3.96 12.37 1.64
CA ILE A 78 -3.59 13.36 2.65
C ILE A 78 -3.02 12.70 3.91
N ILE A 79 -3.68 11.63 4.41
CA ILE A 79 -3.24 10.90 5.60
C ILE A 79 -1.84 10.33 5.39
N GLU A 80 -1.56 9.71 4.25
CA GLU A 80 -0.26 9.13 3.94
C GLU A 80 0.84 10.18 3.84
N ILE A 81 0.57 11.35 3.23
CA ILE A 81 1.53 12.45 3.22
C ILE A 81 1.83 12.92 4.64
N VAL A 82 0.78 13.17 5.44
CA VAL A 82 0.96 13.67 6.81
C VAL A 82 1.74 12.67 7.65
N LEU A 83 1.35 11.39 7.60
CA LEU A 83 2.06 10.34 8.36
C LEU A 83 3.47 10.10 7.84
N GLY A 84 3.67 10.05 6.52
CA GLY A 84 4.97 9.82 5.91
C GLY A 84 5.97 10.93 6.25
N ILE A 85 5.53 12.19 6.32
CA ILE A 85 6.38 13.31 6.73
C ILE A 85 6.59 13.32 8.24
N ALA A 86 5.52 13.07 9.04
CA ALA A 86 5.60 13.09 10.49
C ALA A 86 6.45 11.95 11.07
N LEU A 87 6.41 10.77 10.42
CA LEU A 87 7.16 9.58 10.80
C LEU A 87 8.46 9.43 10.01
N ARG A 88 9.01 10.53 9.54
CA ARG A 88 10.24 10.55 8.74
C ARG A 88 11.36 9.73 9.37
N TYR A 89 11.93 8.82 8.60
CA TYR A 89 13.11 8.02 8.96
C TYR A 89 14.08 7.93 7.79
N ASP A 90 15.35 7.65 8.06
CA ASP A 90 16.33 7.41 7.00
C ASP A 90 16.05 6.02 6.37
N PRO A 91 15.75 5.97 5.06
CA PRO A 91 15.45 4.69 4.41
C PRO A 91 16.67 3.76 4.46
N LEU A 92 16.42 2.52 4.84
CA LEU A 92 17.43 1.48 5.00
C LEU A 92 17.26 0.39 3.93
N TRP A 93 18.30 -0.46 3.80
CA TRP A 93 18.30 -1.66 2.97
C TRP A 93 18.05 -1.32 1.49
N ASP A 94 17.27 -2.10 0.79
CA ASP A 94 16.96 -1.92 -0.64
C ASP A 94 16.32 -0.56 -0.93
N VAL A 95 15.36 -0.14 -0.08
CA VAL A 95 14.73 1.17 -0.21
C VAL A 95 15.74 2.30 -0.03
N GLY A 96 16.68 2.14 0.90
CA GLY A 96 17.77 3.09 1.12
C GLY A 96 18.71 3.18 -0.07
N ALA A 97 19.12 2.06 -0.65
CA ALA A 97 19.98 2.02 -1.82
C ALA A 97 19.30 2.66 -3.04
N ILE A 98 18.03 2.35 -3.28
CA ILE A 98 17.23 2.93 -4.36
C ILE A 98 17.11 4.44 -4.20
N HIS A 99 16.75 4.91 -3.01
CA HIS A 99 16.54 6.32 -2.72
C HIS A 99 17.84 7.12 -2.81
N LYS A 100 18.91 6.66 -2.13
CA LYS A 100 20.21 7.34 -2.09
C LYS A 100 20.92 7.29 -3.45
N GLY A 101 20.80 6.18 -4.17
CA GLY A 101 21.31 6.06 -5.54
C GLY A 101 20.63 7.03 -6.51
N ALA A 102 19.30 7.22 -6.36
CA ALA A 102 18.58 8.22 -7.15
C ALA A 102 19.01 9.66 -6.81
N ILE A 103 19.28 9.97 -5.55
CA ILE A 103 19.81 11.27 -5.12
C ILE A 103 21.21 11.51 -5.73
N GLU A 104 22.13 10.56 -5.54
CA GLU A 104 23.48 10.66 -6.07
C GLU A 104 23.44 10.92 -7.59
N TRP A 105 22.59 10.19 -8.29
CA TRP A 105 22.46 10.37 -9.75
C TRP A 105 21.97 11.78 -10.14
N VAL A 106 21.08 12.39 -9.34
CA VAL A 106 20.67 13.79 -9.55
C VAL A 106 21.81 14.78 -9.31
N GLU A 107 22.61 14.54 -8.27
CA GLU A 107 23.63 15.48 -7.78
C GLU A 107 24.94 15.39 -8.57
N THR A 108 25.36 14.19 -8.95
CA THR A 108 26.68 13.95 -9.58
C THR A 108 26.60 13.53 -11.03
N GLY A 109 25.41 13.13 -11.53
CA GLY A 109 25.23 12.58 -12.85
C GLY A 109 25.53 11.07 -12.95
N THR A 110 25.97 10.43 -11.87
CA THR A 110 26.25 9.00 -11.77
C THR A 110 25.69 8.44 -10.46
N PHE A 111 25.78 7.12 -10.24
CA PHE A 111 25.43 6.45 -8.98
C PHE A 111 26.51 5.42 -8.60
N GLU A 112 27.77 5.82 -8.72
CA GLU A 112 28.95 4.95 -8.57
C GLU A 112 29.01 4.27 -7.20
N ASN A 113 28.62 4.96 -6.13
CA ASN A 113 28.61 4.39 -4.79
C ASN A 113 27.61 3.23 -4.62
N TYR A 114 26.67 3.08 -5.55
CA TYR A 114 25.64 2.05 -5.54
C TYR A 114 25.78 1.04 -6.69
N TYR A 115 26.80 1.11 -7.54
CA TYR A 115 27.00 0.18 -8.65
C TYR A 115 27.03 -1.28 -8.20
N GLU A 116 27.77 -1.60 -7.13
CA GLU A 116 27.86 -2.96 -6.63
C GLU A 116 26.48 -3.49 -6.18
N TYR A 117 25.68 -2.65 -5.53
CA TYR A 117 24.33 -3.00 -5.15
C TYR A 117 23.45 -3.29 -6.36
N PHE A 118 23.40 -2.41 -7.34
CA PHE A 118 22.56 -2.60 -8.54
C PHE A 118 23.07 -3.69 -9.47
N TYR A 119 24.36 -3.97 -9.44
CA TYR A 119 24.91 -5.15 -10.13
C TYR A 119 24.36 -6.46 -9.52
N ARG A 120 24.25 -6.54 -8.19
CA ARG A 120 23.69 -7.70 -7.49
C ARG A 120 22.16 -7.78 -7.60
N PHE A 121 21.47 -6.62 -7.63
CA PHE A 121 20.02 -6.50 -7.62
C PHE A 121 19.50 -5.63 -8.79
N PRO A 122 19.68 -6.10 -10.04
CA PRO A 122 19.35 -5.30 -11.22
C PRO A 122 17.85 -4.97 -11.38
N ASN A 123 16.98 -5.75 -10.75
CA ASN A 123 15.54 -5.50 -10.68
C ASN A 123 15.20 -4.16 -9.99
N ASN A 124 16.05 -3.68 -9.09
CA ASN A 124 15.84 -2.42 -8.36
C ASN A 124 16.29 -1.18 -9.16
N LEU A 125 17.02 -1.37 -10.27
CA LEU A 125 17.48 -0.28 -11.12
C LEU A 125 16.32 0.53 -11.71
N ALA A 126 15.24 -0.14 -12.11
CA ALA A 126 14.04 0.51 -12.64
C ALA A 126 13.37 1.43 -11.61
N ALA A 127 13.30 0.99 -10.34
CA ALA A 127 12.74 1.79 -9.25
C ALA A 127 13.63 3.01 -8.96
N MET A 128 14.95 2.85 -8.96
CA MET A 128 15.90 3.95 -8.81
C MET A 128 15.76 4.97 -9.94
N ALA A 129 15.72 4.52 -11.21
CA ALA A 129 15.57 5.39 -12.37
C ALA A 129 14.22 6.15 -12.33
N PHE A 130 13.16 5.49 -11.86
CA PHE A 130 11.86 6.13 -11.65
C PHE A 130 11.94 7.26 -10.61
N LEU A 131 12.53 7.02 -9.44
CA LEU A 131 12.74 8.08 -8.45
C LEU A 131 13.65 9.18 -8.95
N HIS A 132 14.75 8.83 -9.63
CA HIS A 132 15.67 9.81 -10.24
C HIS A 132 14.94 10.80 -11.14
N LEU A 133 14.00 10.33 -11.98
CA LEU A 133 13.20 11.21 -12.84
C LEU A 133 12.48 12.30 -12.04
N PHE A 134 11.79 11.93 -10.96
CA PHE A 134 11.05 12.88 -10.14
C PHE A 134 11.98 13.80 -9.33
N PHE A 135 13.07 13.26 -8.81
CA PHE A 135 14.08 14.04 -8.09
C PHE A 135 14.76 15.05 -9.02
N LYS A 136 15.04 14.66 -10.26
CA LYS A 136 15.59 15.57 -11.27
C LYS A 136 14.62 16.70 -11.58
N ILE A 137 13.34 16.39 -11.77
CA ILE A 137 12.30 17.42 -11.97
C ILE A 137 12.25 18.35 -10.75
N ALA A 138 12.18 17.80 -9.52
CA ALA A 138 12.15 18.59 -8.29
C ALA A 138 13.39 19.50 -8.16
N SER A 139 14.57 19.00 -8.53
CA SER A 139 15.83 19.77 -8.47
C SER A 139 15.82 20.98 -9.40
N ILE A 140 15.15 20.92 -10.56
CA ILE A 140 14.98 22.05 -11.48
C ILE A 140 14.23 23.22 -10.80
N PHE A 141 13.29 22.88 -9.91
CA PHE A 141 12.54 23.87 -9.12
C PHE A 141 13.23 24.22 -7.79
N GLY A 142 14.46 23.78 -7.59
CA GLY A 142 15.22 24.06 -6.36
C GLY A 142 14.77 23.25 -5.12
N ILE A 143 13.90 22.24 -5.31
CA ILE A 143 13.42 21.38 -4.20
C ILE A 143 14.46 20.29 -3.96
N LYS A 144 15.04 20.27 -2.75
CA LYS A 144 16.07 19.31 -2.32
C LYS A 144 15.61 18.32 -1.28
N ASP A 145 14.39 18.44 -0.77
CA ASP A 145 13.80 17.44 0.12
C ASP A 145 13.26 16.24 -0.68
N TYR A 146 14.18 15.41 -1.16
CA TYR A 146 13.86 14.22 -1.97
C TYR A 146 13.08 13.18 -1.17
N PHE A 147 13.20 13.18 0.17
CA PHE A 147 12.37 12.30 1.00
C PHE A 147 10.88 12.70 0.89
N ALA A 148 10.57 13.98 1.01
CA ALA A 148 9.20 14.46 0.86
C ALA A 148 8.64 14.15 -0.54
N ILE A 149 9.46 14.27 -1.59
CA ILE A 149 9.07 13.87 -2.95
C ILE A 149 8.74 12.37 -3.01
N SER A 150 9.56 11.52 -2.39
CA SER A 150 9.30 10.08 -2.34
C SER A 150 7.99 9.76 -1.61
N VAL A 151 7.71 10.46 -0.49
CA VAL A 151 6.44 10.31 0.24
C VAL A 151 5.24 10.67 -0.64
N VAL A 152 5.31 11.81 -1.36
CA VAL A 152 4.22 12.24 -2.25
C VAL A 152 3.98 11.21 -3.36
N ILE A 153 5.05 10.73 -4.01
CA ILE A 153 4.95 9.73 -5.07
C ILE A 153 4.31 8.44 -4.54
N ASN A 154 4.80 7.94 -3.39
CA ASN A 154 4.26 6.74 -2.77
C ASN A 154 2.77 6.91 -2.42
N SER A 155 2.40 8.04 -1.82
CA SER A 155 1.01 8.34 -1.46
C SER A 155 0.09 8.39 -2.69
N ILE A 156 0.55 8.93 -3.83
CA ILE A 156 -0.19 8.87 -5.09
C ILE A 156 -0.38 7.42 -5.52
N MET A 157 0.68 6.62 -5.52
CA MET A 157 0.64 5.23 -5.99
C MET A 157 -0.30 4.38 -5.13
N VAL A 158 -0.21 4.49 -3.81
CA VAL A 158 -1.06 3.72 -2.88
C VAL A 158 -2.52 4.14 -2.99
N SER A 159 -2.80 5.45 -2.98
CA SER A 159 -4.16 5.96 -3.11
C SER A 159 -4.79 5.57 -4.46
N CYS A 160 -4.04 5.68 -5.56
CA CYS A 160 -4.51 5.24 -6.87
C CYS A 160 -4.75 3.72 -6.91
N THR A 161 -3.87 2.92 -6.32
CA THR A 161 -4.02 1.47 -6.25
C THR A 161 -5.29 1.10 -5.50
N THR A 162 -5.55 1.71 -4.35
CA THR A 162 -6.75 1.50 -3.53
C THR A 162 -8.03 1.83 -4.32
N VAL A 163 -8.04 2.95 -5.05
CA VAL A 163 -9.15 3.35 -5.92
C VAL A 163 -9.36 2.35 -7.06
N ILE A 164 -8.28 1.94 -7.75
CA ILE A 164 -8.35 0.97 -8.85
C ILE A 164 -8.87 -0.38 -8.37
N VAL A 165 -8.40 -0.89 -7.24
CA VAL A 165 -8.88 -2.15 -6.64
C VAL A 165 -10.37 -2.07 -6.34
N SER A 166 -10.86 -0.95 -5.79
CA SER A 166 -12.28 -0.75 -5.56
C SER A 166 -13.10 -0.76 -6.86
N LEU A 167 -12.61 -0.09 -7.91
CA LEU A 167 -13.28 -0.09 -9.22
C LEU A 167 -13.34 -1.49 -9.84
N ILE A 168 -12.28 -2.28 -9.71
CA ILE A 168 -12.24 -3.68 -10.15
C ILE A 168 -13.25 -4.50 -9.34
N CYS A 169 -13.27 -4.36 -8.02
CA CYS A 169 -14.21 -5.06 -7.15
C CYS A 169 -15.66 -4.72 -7.51
N LYS A 170 -15.96 -3.44 -7.79
CA LYS A 170 -17.31 -3.04 -8.24
C LYS A 170 -17.72 -3.73 -9.55
N LYS A 171 -16.78 -3.91 -10.47
CA LYS A 171 -17.05 -4.55 -11.78
C LYS A 171 -17.26 -6.06 -11.68
N ILE A 172 -16.62 -6.72 -10.71
CA ILE A 172 -16.63 -8.19 -10.56
C ILE A 172 -17.73 -8.64 -9.58
N ALA A 173 -17.99 -7.83 -8.56
CA ALA A 173 -18.92 -8.10 -7.48
C ALA A 173 -19.90 -6.92 -7.27
N ASP A 174 -20.44 -6.77 -6.07
CA ASP A 174 -21.36 -5.70 -5.72
C ASP A 174 -20.62 -4.48 -5.14
N VAL A 175 -21.31 -3.34 -5.12
CA VAL A 175 -20.77 -2.06 -4.62
C VAL A 175 -20.31 -2.11 -3.15
N LYS A 176 -20.94 -2.92 -2.32
CA LYS A 176 -20.53 -3.14 -0.93
C LYS A 176 -19.13 -3.75 -0.81
N TYR A 177 -18.80 -4.70 -1.69
CA TYR A 177 -17.46 -5.29 -1.73
C TYR A 177 -16.41 -4.28 -2.25
N ALA A 178 -16.83 -3.40 -3.17
CA ALA A 178 -15.97 -2.33 -3.65
C ALA A 178 -15.59 -1.35 -2.54
N VAL A 179 -16.56 -0.92 -1.71
CA VAL A 179 -16.29 -0.04 -0.56
C VAL A 179 -15.55 -0.80 0.55
N PHE A 180 -15.85 -2.07 0.76
CA PHE A 180 -15.08 -2.89 1.69
C PHE A 180 -13.60 -3.00 1.28
N ALA A 181 -13.34 -3.16 -0.03
CA ALA A 181 -11.99 -3.16 -0.57
C ALA A 181 -11.26 -1.83 -0.37
N LEU A 182 -11.95 -0.67 -0.49
CA LEU A 182 -11.36 0.64 -0.16
C LEU A 182 -10.82 0.65 1.27
N VAL A 183 -11.63 0.19 2.23
CA VAL A 183 -11.21 0.16 3.64
C VAL A 183 -10.07 -0.83 3.85
N LEU A 184 -10.16 -2.02 3.29
CA LEU A 184 -9.15 -3.07 3.47
C LEU A 184 -7.78 -2.66 2.91
N PHE A 185 -7.75 -2.11 1.69
CA PHE A 185 -6.50 -1.71 1.03
C PHE A 185 -6.01 -0.31 1.40
N GLY A 186 -6.89 0.53 1.94
CA GLY A 186 -6.48 1.85 2.43
C GLY A 186 -5.74 1.80 3.77
N PHE A 187 -5.92 0.72 4.55
CA PHE A 187 -5.27 0.54 5.85
C PHE A 187 -4.27 -0.64 5.88
N SER A 188 -3.82 -1.13 4.71
CA SER A 188 -2.87 -2.24 4.60
C SER A 188 -1.39 -1.81 4.53
#